data_46b26ff3665066ff7155370712e8d53e
#
_entry.id   46b26ff3665066ff7155370712e8d53e
#
_cell.length_a   1.000
_cell.length_b   1.000
_cell.length_c   1.000
_cell.angle_alpha   90.00
_cell.angle_beta   90.00
_cell.angle_gamma   90.00
#
_symmetry.space_group_name_H-M   'P 1'
#
loop_
_entity.id
_entity.type
_entity.pdbx_description
1 polymer ?
#
loop_
_entity_poly.entity_id
_entity_poly.type
_entity_poly.pdbx_seq_one_letter_code
_entity_poly.pdbx_strand_id
1 'polypeptide(L)'
;LMFAFWHPDIWWAALGFALGAMGDVLLIFKHKVWMLVTGTICFFLNHLAFIFTYFWISFPMPAYQYWIFVGIAVVILAVGYPLLHKAIKTPGLAAGGVLYFASIALDLVAAILALVSKMQPVGYFNLAGMLFFCISDTYLVKTLFIKDDKRRDFYIMGTYLLAQVLILFGFGFYF
;
A
#
# COMPACT_ATOMS: atom_id res chain seq x y z
N LEU A 1 -17.81 -0.05 5.98
CA LEU A 1 -18.57 1.22 6.04
C LEU A 1 -19.39 1.38 7.32
N MET A 2 -20.12 0.35 7.80
CA MET A 2 -20.89 0.45 9.06
C MET A 2 -20.01 0.75 10.27
N PHE A 3 -18.83 0.14 10.40
CA PHE A 3 -17.88 0.40 11.49
C PHE A 3 -17.42 1.87 11.54
N ALA A 4 -17.22 2.51 10.40
CA ALA A 4 -16.75 3.88 10.32
C ALA A 4 -17.75 4.90 10.92
N PHE A 5 -19.05 4.61 10.92
CA PHE A 5 -20.05 5.48 11.51
C PHE A 5 -20.00 5.54 13.06
N TRP A 6 -19.51 4.47 13.70
CA TRP A 6 -19.40 4.39 15.15
C TRP A 6 -18.05 4.87 15.69
N HIS A 7 -17.02 4.84 14.84
CA HIS A 7 -15.64 5.20 15.18
C HIS A 7 -15.07 6.14 14.11
N PRO A 8 -15.20 7.47 14.30
CA PRO A 8 -14.71 8.45 13.32
C PRO A 8 -13.22 8.34 13.03
N ASP A 9 -12.45 7.71 13.93
CA ASP A 9 -11.01 7.51 13.78
C ASP A 9 -10.66 6.51 12.67
N ILE A 10 -11.60 5.67 12.23
CA ILE A 10 -11.44 4.66 11.16
C ILE A 10 -11.66 5.21 9.74
N TRP A 11 -12.10 6.46 9.61
CA TRP A 11 -12.45 6.97 8.28
C TRP A 11 -11.33 6.84 7.25
N TRP A 12 -10.08 7.05 7.66
CA TRP A 12 -8.95 6.89 6.78
C TRP A 12 -8.75 5.44 6.32
N ALA A 13 -8.89 4.47 7.23
CA ALA A 13 -8.85 3.07 6.87
C ALA A 13 -10.00 2.69 5.92
N ALA A 14 -11.23 3.12 6.21
CA ALA A 14 -12.40 2.88 5.36
C ALA A 14 -12.22 3.50 3.96
N LEU A 15 -11.68 4.72 3.89
CA LEU A 15 -11.32 5.38 2.63
C LEU A 15 -10.26 4.57 1.88
N GLY A 16 -9.23 4.07 2.58
CA GLY A 16 -8.20 3.22 2.00
C GLY A 16 -8.82 1.99 1.33
N PHE A 17 -9.65 1.22 2.03
CA PHE A 17 -10.32 0.05 1.46
C PHE A 17 -11.23 0.39 0.28
N ALA A 18 -11.95 1.51 0.33
CA ALA A 18 -12.79 1.97 -0.78
C ALA A 18 -11.94 2.31 -2.02
N LEU A 19 -10.82 3.01 -1.83
CA LEU A 19 -9.88 3.34 -2.91
C LEU A 19 -9.23 2.08 -3.50
N GLY A 20 -8.85 1.11 -2.66
CA GLY A 20 -8.36 -0.20 -3.11
C GLY A 20 -9.38 -0.92 -3.98
N ALA A 21 -10.63 -1.02 -3.53
CA ALA A 21 -11.71 -1.63 -4.31
C ALA A 21 -11.97 -0.91 -5.64
N MET A 22 -11.89 0.42 -5.67
CA MET A 22 -11.94 1.19 -6.92
C MET A 22 -10.78 0.85 -7.85
N GLY A 23 -9.57 0.75 -7.30
CA GLY A 23 -8.38 0.33 -8.02
C GLY A 23 -8.56 -1.04 -8.68
N ASP A 24 -9.08 -2.02 -7.94
CA ASP A 24 -9.37 -3.37 -8.44
C ASP A 24 -10.31 -3.34 -9.65
N VAL A 25 -11.42 -2.61 -9.54
CA VAL A 25 -12.38 -2.48 -10.64
C VAL A 25 -11.72 -1.85 -11.88
N LEU A 26 -10.90 -0.82 -11.70
CA LEU A 26 -10.21 -0.16 -12.81
C LEU A 26 -9.16 -1.07 -13.45
N LEU A 27 -8.45 -1.88 -12.66
CA LEU A 27 -7.44 -2.81 -13.16
C LEU A 27 -8.03 -4.01 -13.94
N ILE A 28 -9.33 -4.31 -13.81
CA ILE A 28 -10.00 -5.27 -14.71
C ILE A 28 -9.82 -4.83 -16.17
N PHE A 29 -9.84 -3.51 -16.41
CA PHE A 29 -9.72 -2.90 -17.74
C PHE A 29 -8.31 -2.37 -18.04
N LYS A 30 -7.27 -2.96 -17.42
CA LYS A 30 -5.84 -2.55 -17.54
C LYS A 30 -5.29 -2.47 -18.97
N HIS A 31 -5.97 -3.08 -19.96
CA HIS A 31 -5.63 -2.93 -21.37
C HIS A 31 -5.80 -1.49 -21.87
N LYS A 32 -6.60 -0.66 -21.20
CA LYS A 32 -6.72 0.78 -21.46
C LYS A 32 -5.76 1.53 -20.53
N VAL A 33 -4.76 2.19 -21.11
CA VAL A 33 -3.68 2.88 -20.37
C VAL A 33 -4.22 3.83 -19.31
N TRP A 34 -5.25 4.60 -19.62
CA TRP A 34 -5.84 5.53 -18.64
C TRP A 34 -6.48 4.82 -17.44
N MET A 35 -7.10 3.64 -17.64
CA MET A 35 -7.65 2.85 -16.53
C MET A 35 -6.55 2.23 -15.67
N LEU A 36 -5.46 1.76 -16.29
CA LEU A 36 -4.28 1.31 -15.57
C LEU A 36 -3.71 2.43 -14.69
N VAL A 37 -3.51 3.62 -15.26
CA VAL A 37 -2.98 4.78 -14.53
C VAL A 37 -3.91 5.20 -13.39
N THR A 38 -5.21 5.32 -13.65
CA THR A 38 -6.19 5.71 -12.62
C THR A 38 -6.30 4.67 -11.51
N GLY A 39 -6.27 3.37 -11.85
CA GLY A 39 -6.23 2.28 -10.87
C GLY A 39 -4.98 2.34 -9.99
N THR A 40 -3.81 2.58 -10.58
CA THR A 40 -2.56 2.77 -9.83
C THR A 40 -2.62 3.99 -8.90
N ILE A 41 -3.25 5.09 -9.32
CA ILE A 41 -3.49 6.27 -8.47
C ILE A 41 -4.42 5.90 -7.30
N CYS A 42 -5.47 5.13 -7.53
CA CYS A 42 -6.34 4.67 -6.45
C CYS A 42 -5.58 3.85 -5.40
N PHE A 43 -4.71 2.93 -5.82
CA PHE A 43 -3.87 2.16 -4.90
C PHE A 43 -2.84 3.03 -4.18
N PHE A 44 -2.22 3.98 -4.86
CA PHE A 44 -1.34 4.97 -4.21
C PHE A 44 -2.08 5.70 -3.09
N LEU A 45 -3.27 6.20 -3.35
CA LEU A 45 -4.09 6.90 -2.36
C LEU A 45 -4.59 5.95 -1.24
N ASN A 46 -4.85 4.67 -1.56
CA ASN A 46 -5.16 3.65 -0.57
C ASN A 46 -4.03 3.51 0.47
N HIS A 47 -2.78 3.37 0.02
CA HIS A 47 -1.63 3.28 0.93
C HIS A 47 -1.43 4.55 1.74
N LEU A 48 -1.62 5.74 1.15
CA LEU A 48 -1.58 6.99 1.90
C LEU A 48 -2.64 7.02 3.01
N ALA A 49 -3.86 6.56 2.71
CA ALA A 49 -4.93 6.50 3.69
C ALA A 49 -4.60 5.55 4.85
N PHE A 50 -3.98 4.39 4.57
CA PHE A 50 -3.50 3.48 5.63
C PHE A 50 -2.38 4.09 6.46
N ILE A 51 -1.41 4.77 5.85
CA ILE A 51 -0.35 5.50 6.54
C ILE A 51 -0.94 6.55 7.48
N PHE A 52 -1.91 7.33 7.01
CA PHE A 52 -2.62 8.31 7.86
C PHE A 52 -3.35 7.63 9.02
N THR A 53 -3.97 6.46 8.79
CA THR A 53 -4.59 5.69 9.86
C THR A 53 -3.57 5.32 10.94
N TYR A 54 -2.40 4.78 10.56
CA TYR A 54 -1.36 4.44 11.54
C TYR A 54 -0.87 5.65 12.32
N PHE A 55 -0.63 6.78 11.66
CA PHE A 55 -0.21 7.99 12.36
C PHE A 55 -1.29 8.53 13.30
N TRP A 56 -2.54 8.47 12.88
CA TRP A 56 -3.67 8.92 13.70
C TRP A 56 -3.81 8.10 14.98
N ILE A 57 -3.83 6.78 14.85
CA ILE A 57 -4.01 5.87 16.00
C ILE A 57 -2.76 5.77 16.88
N SER A 58 -1.56 6.10 16.35
CA SER A 58 -0.30 6.06 17.10
C SER A 58 0.06 7.42 17.72
N PHE A 59 -0.75 8.46 17.52
CA PHE A 59 -0.46 9.81 18.03
C PHE A 59 -0.67 9.92 19.57
N PRO A 60 0.24 10.60 20.32
CA PRO A 60 1.47 11.24 19.88
C PRO A 60 2.64 10.25 19.72
N MET A 61 3.21 10.21 18.52
CA MET A 61 4.43 9.42 18.26
C MET A 61 5.68 10.22 18.68
N PRO A 62 6.76 9.53 19.14
CA PRO A 62 8.04 10.18 19.37
C PRO A 62 8.58 10.85 18.09
N ALA A 63 9.12 12.05 18.20
CA ALA A 63 9.57 12.84 17.04
C ALA A 63 10.57 12.08 16.13
N TYR A 64 11.43 11.22 16.71
CA TYR A 64 12.40 10.45 15.93
C TYR A 64 11.75 9.49 14.94
N GLN A 65 10.53 8.98 15.21
CA GLN A 65 9.81 8.07 14.31
C GLN A 65 9.36 8.79 13.04
N TYR A 66 8.93 10.05 13.13
CA TYR A 66 8.63 10.87 11.96
C TYR A 66 9.88 11.10 11.09
N TRP A 67 11.04 11.37 11.71
CA TRP A 67 12.29 11.56 10.97
C TRP A 67 12.78 10.27 10.31
N ILE A 68 12.61 9.11 10.96
CA ILE A 68 12.87 7.80 10.33
C ILE A 68 11.99 7.63 9.09
N PHE A 69 10.69 7.90 9.20
CA PHE A 69 9.76 7.78 8.10
C PHE A 69 10.14 8.70 6.93
N VAL A 70 10.41 9.96 7.20
CA VAL A 70 10.87 10.94 6.19
C VAL A 70 12.19 10.52 5.56
N GLY A 71 13.16 10.09 6.36
CA GLY A 71 14.47 9.62 5.87
C GLY A 71 14.34 8.44 4.91
N ILE A 72 13.52 7.46 5.25
CA ILE A 72 13.25 6.30 4.38
C ILE A 72 12.55 6.75 3.09
N ALA A 73 11.57 7.66 3.17
CA ALA A 73 10.91 8.20 1.99
C ALA A 73 11.88 8.87 1.02
N VAL A 74 12.78 9.70 1.54
CA VAL A 74 13.81 10.37 0.75
C VAL A 74 14.74 9.36 0.07
N VAL A 75 15.19 8.34 0.80
CA VAL A 75 16.08 7.30 0.23
C VAL A 75 15.36 6.52 -0.88
N ILE A 76 14.10 6.12 -0.67
CA ILE A 76 13.32 5.38 -1.66
C ILE A 76 13.14 6.21 -2.93
N LEU A 77 12.82 7.49 -2.81
CA LEU A 77 12.66 8.38 -3.96
C LEU A 77 14.00 8.65 -4.67
N ALA A 78 15.06 8.91 -3.92
CA ALA A 78 16.38 9.23 -4.47
C ALA A 78 17.02 8.05 -5.22
N VAL A 79 16.81 6.82 -4.73
CA VAL A 79 17.37 5.60 -5.33
C VAL A 79 16.39 4.99 -6.35
N GLY A 80 15.11 4.96 -6.01
CA GLY A 80 14.08 4.30 -6.82
C GLY A 80 13.85 5.00 -8.16
N TYR A 81 13.82 6.33 -8.18
CA TYR A 81 13.56 7.07 -9.42
C TYR A 81 14.62 6.82 -10.51
N PRO A 82 15.93 6.96 -10.24
CA PRO A 82 16.94 6.67 -11.26
C PRO A 82 16.91 5.22 -11.76
N LEU A 83 16.62 4.26 -10.87
CA LEU A 83 16.52 2.83 -11.25
C LEU A 83 15.33 2.57 -12.15
N LEU A 84 14.14 3.05 -11.79
CA LEU A 84 12.94 2.89 -12.62
C LEU A 84 13.02 3.66 -13.92
N HIS A 85 13.59 4.86 -13.93
CA HIS A 85 13.77 5.65 -15.13
C HIS A 85 14.68 4.97 -16.18
N LYS A 86 15.66 4.18 -15.73
CA LYS A 86 16.47 3.34 -16.63
C LYS A 86 15.66 2.22 -17.27
N ALA A 87 14.70 1.65 -16.53
CA ALA A 87 13.85 0.55 -17.00
C ALA A 87 12.67 1.04 -17.84
N ILE A 88 12.08 2.17 -17.46
CA ILE A 88 10.89 2.75 -18.07
C ILE A 88 11.27 4.05 -18.76
N LYS A 89 11.33 4.04 -20.09
CA LYS A 89 11.78 5.20 -20.90
C LYS A 89 10.84 6.42 -20.85
N THR A 90 9.59 6.23 -20.41
CA THR A 90 8.61 7.31 -20.27
C THR A 90 8.72 7.94 -18.89
N PRO A 91 9.20 9.21 -18.75
CA PRO A 91 9.46 9.82 -17.44
C PRO A 91 8.25 9.86 -16.51
N GLY A 92 7.07 10.19 -17.03
CA GLY A 92 5.83 10.22 -16.25
C GLY A 92 5.43 8.85 -15.70
N LEU A 93 5.59 7.78 -16.48
CA LEU A 93 5.29 6.42 -16.05
C LEU A 93 6.33 5.92 -15.01
N ALA A 94 7.60 6.28 -15.19
CA ALA A 94 8.65 5.98 -14.23
C ALA A 94 8.39 6.71 -12.89
N ALA A 95 8.05 8.00 -12.93
CA ALA A 95 7.70 8.76 -11.73
C ALA A 95 6.47 8.17 -11.00
N GLY A 96 5.41 7.84 -11.73
CA GLY A 96 4.22 7.19 -11.18
C GLY A 96 4.52 5.85 -10.53
N GLY A 97 5.35 5.03 -11.16
CA GLY A 97 5.82 3.76 -10.61
C GLY A 97 6.62 3.94 -9.32
N VAL A 98 7.54 4.90 -9.27
CA VAL A 98 8.32 5.20 -8.05
C VAL A 98 7.41 5.66 -6.92
N LEU A 99 6.49 6.59 -7.18
CA LEU A 99 5.54 7.07 -6.17
C LEU A 99 4.68 5.92 -5.62
N TYR A 100 4.22 5.03 -6.48
CA TYR A 100 3.45 3.86 -6.08
C TYR A 100 4.27 2.91 -5.19
N PHE A 101 5.46 2.49 -5.62
CA PHE A 101 6.32 1.63 -4.80
C PHE A 101 6.79 2.32 -3.51
N ALA A 102 7.02 3.63 -3.54
CA ALA A 102 7.32 4.39 -2.34
C ALA A 102 6.16 4.34 -1.34
N SER A 103 4.91 4.47 -1.80
CA SER A 103 3.74 4.40 -0.91
C SER A 103 3.60 3.03 -0.24
N ILE A 104 3.82 1.93 -0.97
CA ILE A 104 3.80 0.57 -0.40
C ILE A 104 4.91 0.40 0.66
N ALA A 105 6.14 0.82 0.33
CA ALA A 105 7.26 0.70 1.25
C ALA A 105 7.07 1.57 2.51
N LEU A 106 6.51 2.77 2.36
CA LEU A 106 6.21 3.65 3.49
C LEU A 106 5.05 3.12 4.34
N ASP A 107 4.06 2.49 3.74
CA ASP A 107 2.96 1.82 4.45
C ASP A 107 3.50 0.63 5.27
N LEU A 108 4.41 -0.16 4.70
CA LEU A 108 5.12 -1.21 5.44
C LEU A 108 5.91 -0.64 6.64
N VAL A 109 6.61 0.48 6.44
CA VAL A 109 7.33 1.17 7.54
C VAL A 109 6.36 1.67 8.60
N ALA A 110 5.22 2.25 8.21
CA ALA A 110 4.20 2.70 9.15
C ALA A 110 3.62 1.53 9.97
N ALA A 111 3.38 0.37 9.35
CA ALA A 111 2.96 -0.85 10.06
C ALA A 111 4.03 -1.35 11.05
N ILE A 112 5.32 -1.27 10.71
CA ILE A 112 6.42 -1.60 11.63
C ILE A 112 6.46 -0.61 12.80
N LEU A 113 6.34 0.70 12.53
CA LEU A 113 6.33 1.72 13.58
C LEU A 113 5.14 1.53 14.53
N ALA A 114 3.96 1.19 14.01
CA ALA A 114 2.79 0.86 14.81
C ALA A 114 3.07 -0.35 15.73
N LEU A 115 3.73 -1.40 15.22
CA LEU A 115 4.10 -2.56 16.02
C LEU A 115 5.08 -2.20 17.14
N VAL A 116 6.12 -1.41 16.84
CA VAL A 116 7.13 -0.97 17.82
C VAL A 116 6.52 -0.04 18.87
N SER A 117 5.51 0.74 18.52
CA SER A 117 4.75 1.63 19.43
C SER A 117 3.79 0.87 20.35
N LYS A 118 3.92 -0.45 20.47
CA LYS A 118 3.12 -1.33 21.34
C LYS A 118 1.63 -1.44 20.95
N MET A 119 1.31 -1.18 19.70
CA MET A 119 -0.05 -1.31 19.18
C MET A 119 -0.35 -2.76 18.76
N GLN A 120 -0.16 -3.70 19.71
CA GLN A 120 -0.53 -5.10 19.49
C GLN A 120 -2.02 -5.32 19.82
N PRO A 121 -2.74 -6.15 19.05
CA PRO A 121 -2.33 -6.97 17.89
C PRO A 121 -2.35 -6.25 16.53
N VAL A 122 -2.77 -4.98 16.46
CA VAL A 122 -2.89 -4.18 15.23
C VAL A 122 -1.62 -4.26 14.38
N GLY A 123 -0.45 -3.99 14.98
CA GLY A 123 0.83 -3.99 14.27
C GLY A 123 1.17 -5.33 13.64
N TYR A 124 0.90 -6.47 14.31
CA TYR A 124 1.20 -7.80 13.76
C TYR A 124 0.35 -8.13 12.52
N PHE A 125 -0.95 -7.91 12.59
CA PHE A 125 -1.85 -8.20 11.47
C PHE A 125 -1.57 -7.28 10.28
N ASN A 126 -1.36 -5.99 10.54
CA ASN A 126 -1.06 -5.03 9.49
C ASN A 126 0.31 -5.30 8.85
N LEU A 127 1.34 -5.60 9.64
CA LEU A 127 2.65 -5.97 9.10
C LEU A 127 2.55 -7.22 8.21
N ALA A 128 1.87 -8.27 8.68
CA ALA A 128 1.66 -9.48 7.89
C ALA A 128 0.89 -9.16 6.60
N GLY A 129 -0.17 -8.35 6.69
CA GLY A 129 -0.94 -7.91 5.53
C GLY A 129 -0.09 -7.15 4.52
N MET A 130 0.74 -6.20 4.97
CA MET A 130 1.64 -5.45 4.09
C MET A 130 2.70 -6.32 3.43
N LEU A 131 3.22 -7.34 4.13
CA LEU A 131 4.14 -8.31 3.51
C LEU A 131 3.46 -9.09 2.38
N PHE A 132 2.22 -9.58 2.59
CA PHE A 132 1.45 -10.23 1.54
C PHE A 132 1.11 -9.29 0.38
N PHE A 133 0.86 -8.02 0.67
CA PHE A 133 0.65 -6.99 -0.35
C PHE A 133 1.91 -6.82 -1.22
N CYS A 134 3.08 -6.67 -0.60
CA CYS A 134 4.36 -6.60 -1.32
C CYS A 134 4.63 -7.83 -2.20
N ILE A 135 4.26 -9.02 -1.73
CA ILE A 135 4.37 -10.26 -2.51
C ILE A 135 3.45 -10.19 -3.73
N SER A 136 2.18 -9.81 -3.54
CA SER A 136 1.21 -9.64 -4.62
C SER A 136 1.72 -8.71 -5.72
N ASP A 137 2.20 -7.53 -5.32
CA ASP A 137 2.69 -6.51 -6.24
C ASP A 137 3.98 -6.91 -6.95
N THR A 138 4.85 -7.63 -6.26
CA THR A 138 6.05 -8.21 -6.88
C THR A 138 5.66 -9.18 -8.01
N TYR A 139 4.65 -10.03 -7.78
CA TYR A 139 4.11 -10.91 -8.82
C TYR A 139 3.46 -10.12 -9.95
N LEU A 140 2.69 -9.08 -9.63
CA LEU A 140 2.05 -8.22 -10.63
C LEU A 140 3.09 -7.57 -11.56
N VAL A 141 4.13 -6.96 -11.00
CA VAL A 141 5.22 -6.33 -11.76
C VAL A 141 5.98 -7.34 -12.59
N LYS A 142 6.32 -8.50 -12.00
CA LYS A 142 7.00 -9.57 -12.73
C LYS A 142 6.22 -10.00 -13.98
N THR A 143 4.90 -10.11 -13.88
CA THR A 143 4.06 -10.53 -14.99
C THR A 143 3.84 -9.44 -16.03
N LEU A 144 3.86 -8.17 -15.65
CA LEU A 144 3.75 -7.05 -16.57
C LEU A 144 5.01 -6.83 -17.41
N PHE A 145 6.21 -7.10 -16.85
CA PHE A 145 7.49 -6.71 -17.46
C PHE A 145 8.40 -7.87 -17.82
N ILE A 146 8.23 -9.08 -17.25
CA ILE A 146 9.21 -10.16 -17.44
C ILE A 146 8.62 -11.37 -18.14
N LYS A 147 7.58 -12.00 -17.60
CA LYS A 147 7.02 -13.24 -18.15
C LYS A 147 5.58 -13.45 -17.71
N ASP A 148 4.74 -13.81 -18.66
CA ASP A 148 3.38 -14.26 -18.38
C ASP A 148 3.37 -15.68 -17.78
N ASP A 149 2.60 -15.87 -16.69
CA ASP A 149 2.37 -17.15 -16.01
C ASP A 149 0.87 -17.43 -15.99
N LYS A 150 0.45 -18.63 -16.39
CA LYS A 150 -0.96 -19.04 -16.40
C LYS A 150 -1.62 -19.01 -15.02
N ARG A 151 -0.83 -19.13 -13.94
CA ARG A 151 -1.31 -19.10 -12.54
C ARG A 151 -1.17 -17.75 -11.87
N ARG A 152 -0.69 -16.74 -12.61
CA ARG A 152 -0.39 -15.40 -12.04
C ARG A 152 -1.60 -14.79 -11.32
N ASP A 153 -2.75 -14.80 -12.00
CA ASP A 153 -3.94 -14.13 -11.46
C ASP A 153 -4.39 -14.79 -10.14
N PHE A 154 -4.23 -16.12 -10.00
CA PHE A 154 -4.49 -16.81 -8.76
C PHE A 154 -3.53 -16.39 -7.64
N TYR A 155 -2.22 -16.31 -7.90
CA TYR A 155 -1.24 -15.89 -6.88
C TYR A 155 -1.40 -14.42 -6.51
N ILE A 156 -1.58 -13.54 -7.50
CA ILE A 156 -1.78 -12.10 -7.27
C ILE A 156 -3.04 -11.88 -6.44
N MET A 157 -4.19 -12.40 -6.88
CA MET A 157 -5.45 -12.19 -6.18
C MET A 157 -5.50 -12.88 -4.82
N GLY A 158 -4.93 -14.09 -4.69
CA GLY A 158 -4.90 -14.82 -3.42
C GLY A 158 -4.07 -14.08 -2.36
N THR A 159 -2.85 -13.64 -2.70
CA THR A 159 -1.99 -12.89 -1.77
C THR A 159 -2.56 -11.50 -1.48
N TYR A 160 -3.14 -10.83 -2.46
CA TYR A 160 -3.80 -9.55 -2.30
C TYR A 160 -5.02 -9.62 -1.37
N LEU A 161 -5.94 -10.56 -1.60
CA LEU A 161 -7.12 -10.73 -0.73
C LEU A 161 -6.72 -11.08 0.69
N LEU A 162 -5.72 -11.95 0.86
CA LEU A 162 -5.19 -12.27 2.19
C LEU A 162 -4.60 -11.02 2.86
N ALA A 163 -3.85 -10.19 2.11
CA ALA A 163 -3.33 -8.93 2.61
C ALA A 163 -4.46 -8.01 3.11
N GLN A 164 -5.50 -7.81 2.29
CA GLN A 164 -6.64 -6.95 2.64
C GLN A 164 -7.38 -7.46 3.89
N VAL A 165 -7.59 -8.78 4.00
CA VAL A 165 -8.23 -9.38 5.18
C VAL A 165 -7.39 -9.17 6.43
N LEU A 166 -6.07 -9.38 6.37
CA LEU A 166 -5.18 -9.17 7.50
C LEU A 166 -5.14 -7.70 7.94
N ILE A 167 -5.07 -6.74 7.00
CA ILE A 167 -5.09 -5.32 7.29
C ILE A 167 -6.44 -4.93 7.91
N LEU A 168 -7.55 -5.45 7.39
CA LEU A 168 -8.89 -5.22 7.94
C LEU A 168 -9.00 -5.74 9.38
N PHE A 169 -8.51 -6.95 9.66
CA PHE A 169 -8.45 -7.49 11.02
C PHE A 169 -7.55 -6.63 11.91
N GLY A 170 -6.38 -6.22 11.42
CA GLY A 170 -5.47 -5.35 12.15
C GLY A 170 -6.15 -4.07 12.62
N PHE A 171 -6.79 -3.34 11.74
CA PHE A 171 -7.55 -2.15 12.12
C PHE A 171 -8.79 -2.49 12.96
N GLY A 172 -9.46 -3.62 12.71
CA GLY A 172 -10.62 -4.05 13.49
C GLY A 172 -10.33 -4.37 14.95
N PHE A 173 -9.10 -4.76 15.30
CA PHE A 173 -8.70 -4.97 16.71
C PHE A 173 -8.43 -3.67 17.47
N TYR A 174 -8.30 -2.55 16.80
CA TYR A 174 -8.11 -1.25 17.43
C TYR A 174 -9.44 -0.68 17.98
N PHE A 175 -10.55 -1.08 17.42
CA PHE A 175 -11.91 -0.59 17.71
C PHE A 175 -12.80 -1.64 18.32
#